data_c1fdac781823769367f40a395eac4df0
#
_entry.id   c1fdac781823769367f40a395eac4df0
#
_cell.length_a   1.000
_cell.length_b   1.000
_cell.length_c   1.000
_cell.angle_alpha   90.00
_cell.angle_beta   90.00
_cell.angle_gamma   90.00
#
_symmetry.space_group_name_H-M   'P 1'
#
loop_
_entity.id
_entity.type
_entity.pdbx_description
1 polymer ?
#
loop_
_entity_poly.entity_id
_entity_poly.type
_entity_poly.pdbx_seq_one_letter_code
_entity_poly.pdbx_strand_id
1 'polypeptide(L)'
;MGRIISVNQVSPGWVVEGQATFQETRKTSGGRGRSPYVDMIKRVTVLSGSFPPLGNMDGWQTDPPSGNLRYLFGQDFMQYISDQTGEMVWTDWNHTYGGGIPYLLPAKKVFGERLTPLYFDWKDHLTAKYEAQKAAVEAEGLTEFTLLSDGVDYCGGVTFSPDGKKLVYSCSDPRTGANVWIARGDGTGAKIEIEGAYADDFSWRADSRAFAYSSRRVVNRFNLYDDVYFHTIGK
;
A
#
# COMPACT_ATOMS: atom_id res chain seq x y z
N MET A 1 17.51 37.64 -14.68
CA MET A 1 16.63 36.50 -15.02
C MET A 1 16.42 35.70 -13.74
N GLY A 2 15.29 35.90 -13.05
CA GLY A 2 14.93 35.17 -11.86
C GLY A 2 14.63 33.70 -12.23
N ARG A 3 15.34 32.75 -11.60
CA ARG A 3 14.98 31.34 -11.69
C ARG A 3 13.66 31.13 -10.94
N ILE A 4 12.57 30.95 -11.66
CA ILE A 4 11.31 30.50 -11.08
C ILE A 4 11.44 28.96 -10.99
N ILE A 5 12.08 28.49 -9.93
CA ILE A 5 11.99 27.08 -9.52
C ILE A 5 11.01 27.09 -8.36
N SER A 6 9.86 26.44 -8.53
CA SER A 6 8.89 26.27 -7.45
C SER A 6 9.53 25.45 -6.32
N VAL A 7 9.23 25.83 -5.09
CA VAL A 7 9.65 25.08 -3.90
C VAL A 7 9.20 23.61 -4.07
N ASN A 8 10.11 22.67 -3.79
CA ASN A 8 9.92 21.23 -3.91
C ASN A 8 9.72 20.66 -5.34
N GLN A 9 9.86 21.45 -6.40
CA GLN A 9 9.69 20.95 -7.79
C GLN A 9 10.65 19.81 -8.15
N VAL A 10 11.80 19.75 -7.51
CA VAL A 10 12.86 18.74 -7.75
C VAL A 10 13.09 17.82 -6.55
N SER A 11 12.27 17.96 -5.49
CA SER A 11 12.32 17.05 -4.35
C SER A 11 11.65 15.72 -4.72
N PRO A 12 12.26 14.57 -4.38
CA PRO A 12 11.58 13.29 -4.52
C PRO A 12 10.27 13.27 -3.74
N GLY A 13 9.29 12.52 -4.25
CA GLY A 13 7.98 12.42 -3.61
C GLY A 13 8.08 11.90 -2.18
N TRP A 14 8.98 10.96 -1.90
CA TRP A 14 9.16 10.44 -0.54
C TRP A 14 9.67 11.51 0.45
N VAL A 15 10.40 12.53 0.00
CA VAL A 15 10.81 13.65 0.87
C VAL A 15 9.62 14.52 1.21
N VAL A 16 8.77 14.84 0.22
CA VAL A 16 7.61 15.73 0.41
C VAL A 16 6.50 15.02 1.16
N GLU A 17 6.08 13.87 0.67
CA GLU A 17 4.94 13.11 1.19
C GLU A 17 5.30 12.37 2.48
N GLY A 18 6.54 11.87 2.57
CA GLY A 18 7.06 11.26 3.79
C GLY A 18 7.10 12.27 4.94
N GLN A 19 7.54 13.52 4.68
CA GLN A 19 7.53 14.58 5.68
C GLN A 19 6.12 14.94 6.12
N ALA A 20 5.17 15.03 5.20
CA ALA A 20 3.78 15.28 5.53
C ALA A 20 3.22 14.18 6.44
N THR A 21 3.45 12.90 6.09
CA THR A 21 2.99 11.75 6.87
C THR A 21 3.73 11.62 8.22
N PHE A 22 5.00 11.99 8.27
CA PHE A 22 5.77 12.07 9.51
C PHE A 22 5.17 13.10 10.48
N GLN A 23 4.86 14.31 10.00
CA GLN A 23 4.23 15.34 10.82
C GLN A 23 2.80 14.95 11.23
N GLU A 24 2.02 14.38 10.34
CA GLU A 24 0.70 13.82 10.64
C GLU A 24 0.79 12.82 11.79
N THR A 25 1.74 11.89 11.72
CA THR A 25 1.95 10.85 12.72
C THR A 25 2.36 11.44 14.07
N ARG A 26 3.21 12.46 14.10
CA ARG A 26 3.68 13.09 15.34
C ARG A 26 2.66 14.02 15.99
N LYS A 27 1.89 14.74 15.19
CA LYS A 27 1.02 15.83 15.65
C LYS A 27 -0.43 15.42 15.88
N THR A 28 -0.82 14.22 15.46
CA THR A 28 -2.21 13.74 15.62
C THR A 28 -2.24 12.36 16.28
N SER A 29 -3.40 11.98 16.82
CA SER A 29 -3.63 10.64 17.38
C SER A 29 -3.86 9.57 16.30
N GLY A 30 -4.28 9.96 15.08
CA GLY A 30 -4.67 9.08 13.99
C GLY A 30 -3.65 8.92 12.86
N GLY A 31 -2.38 9.34 13.05
CA GLY A 31 -1.37 9.34 11.99
C GLY A 31 -1.07 7.96 11.41
N ARG A 32 -0.90 7.92 10.08
CA ARG A 32 -0.68 6.69 9.29
C ARG A 32 0.51 5.85 9.76
N GLY A 33 1.59 6.47 10.25
CA GLY A 33 2.77 5.75 10.75
C GLY A 33 2.50 4.80 11.94
N ARG A 34 1.35 4.96 12.63
CA ARG A 34 0.92 4.07 13.72
C ARG A 34 -0.08 3.00 13.28
N SER A 35 -0.46 2.99 12.01
CA SER A 35 -1.42 2.02 11.49
C SER A 35 -0.84 0.61 11.43
N PRO A 36 -1.51 -0.42 12.01
CA PRO A 36 -1.10 -1.81 11.86
C PRO A 36 -1.05 -2.26 10.38
N TYR A 37 -1.92 -1.71 9.55
CA TYR A 37 -1.92 -1.97 8.11
C TYR A 37 -0.62 -1.46 7.45
N VAL A 38 -0.17 -0.26 7.82
CA VAL A 38 1.10 0.29 7.32
C VAL A 38 2.29 -0.52 7.80
N ASP A 39 2.28 -0.96 9.07
CA ASP A 39 3.32 -1.85 9.59
C ASP A 39 3.33 -3.20 8.85
N MET A 40 2.16 -3.77 8.54
CA MET A 40 2.04 -4.98 7.72
C MET A 40 2.66 -4.79 6.33
N ILE A 41 2.37 -3.70 5.62
CA ILE A 41 2.96 -3.41 4.30
C ILE A 41 4.49 -3.36 4.39
N LYS A 42 5.02 -2.63 5.37
CA LYS A 42 6.48 -2.54 5.58
C LYS A 42 7.09 -3.93 5.83
N ARG A 43 6.48 -4.70 6.71
CA ARG A 43 6.92 -6.07 7.03
C ARG A 43 6.94 -6.97 5.81
N VAL A 44 5.85 -7.01 5.05
CA VAL A 44 5.76 -7.82 3.82
C VAL A 44 6.83 -7.38 2.81
N THR A 45 6.98 -6.08 2.57
CA THR A 45 7.98 -5.54 1.64
C THR A 45 9.40 -5.91 2.05
N VAL A 46 9.73 -5.84 3.34
CA VAL A 46 11.06 -6.21 3.85
C VAL A 46 11.29 -7.71 3.71
N LEU A 47 10.37 -8.53 4.21
CA LEU A 47 10.53 -9.99 4.25
C LEU A 47 10.45 -10.65 2.87
N SER A 48 9.79 -10.03 1.89
CA SER A 48 9.78 -10.51 0.49
C SER A 48 11.03 -10.09 -0.31
N GLY A 49 11.94 -9.33 0.28
CA GLY A 49 13.12 -8.82 -0.42
C GLY A 49 12.83 -7.67 -1.40
N SER A 50 11.61 -7.11 -1.36
CA SER A 50 11.16 -6.02 -2.26
C SER A 50 11.44 -4.63 -1.69
N PHE A 51 12.41 -4.48 -0.79
CA PHE A 51 12.74 -3.19 -0.16
C PHE A 51 13.17 -2.18 -1.23
N PRO A 52 12.47 -1.03 -1.35
CA PRO A 52 12.72 -0.09 -2.43
C PRO A 52 14.09 0.58 -2.28
N PRO A 53 14.91 0.67 -3.33
CA PRO A 53 16.15 1.44 -3.29
C PRO A 53 15.87 2.92 -3.02
N LEU A 54 16.80 3.62 -2.39
CA LEU A 54 16.65 5.04 -2.00
C LEU A 54 16.19 5.94 -3.16
N GLY A 55 16.72 5.71 -4.36
CA GLY A 55 16.33 6.46 -5.57
C GLY A 55 14.94 6.12 -6.12
N ASN A 56 14.30 5.05 -5.60
CA ASN A 56 12.97 4.60 -6.03
C ASN A 56 12.00 4.42 -4.84
N MET A 57 12.21 5.14 -3.76
CA MET A 57 11.31 5.09 -2.60
C MET A 57 9.89 5.61 -2.90
N ASP A 58 9.70 6.27 -4.03
CA ASP A 58 8.36 6.68 -4.49
C ASP A 58 7.50 5.48 -4.91
N GLY A 59 8.13 4.37 -5.31
CA GLY A 59 7.46 3.19 -5.82
C GLY A 59 6.86 3.39 -7.21
N TRP A 60 6.40 2.29 -7.80
CA TRP A 60 5.68 2.30 -9.07
C TRP A 60 4.18 2.29 -8.84
N GLN A 61 3.42 2.96 -9.69
CA GLN A 61 1.95 2.99 -9.61
C GLN A 61 1.33 1.61 -9.91
N THR A 62 2.03 0.80 -10.70
CA THR A 62 1.58 -0.53 -11.13
C THR A 62 1.95 -1.65 -10.15
N ASP A 63 2.80 -1.37 -9.18
CA ASP A 63 3.26 -2.37 -8.22
C ASP A 63 2.69 -2.07 -6.83
N PRO A 64 2.21 -3.06 -6.09
CA PRO A 64 1.77 -2.85 -4.72
C PRO A 64 2.87 -2.23 -3.84
N PRO A 65 2.50 -1.30 -2.98
CA PRO A 65 1.21 -0.70 -2.69
C PRO A 65 0.84 0.51 -3.57
N SER A 66 1.04 0.42 -4.88
CA SER A 66 0.55 1.36 -5.91
C SER A 66 0.94 2.83 -5.68
N GLY A 67 2.24 3.08 -5.51
CA GLY A 67 2.78 4.43 -5.29
C GLY A 67 2.67 4.96 -3.86
N ASN A 68 2.14 4.18 -2.92
CA ASN A 68 2.05 4.58 -1.51
C ASN A 68 3.39 4.49 -0.76
N LEU A 69 4.42 3.87 -1.33
CA LEU A 69 5.73 3.74 -0.67
C LEU A 69 6.29 5.08 -0.22
N ARG A 70 6.13 6.13 -1.03
CA ARG A 70 6.57 7.50 -0.70
C ARG A 70 6.05 8.01 0.64
N TYR A 71 4.82 7.66 0.99
CA TYR A 71 4.20 8.03 2.26
C TYR A 71 4.71 7.15 3.41
N LEU A 72 4.69 5.84 3.19
CA LEU A 72 4.88 4.83 4.24
C LEU A 72 6.35 4.65 4.60
N PHE A 73 7.20 4.46 3.61
CA PHE A 73 8.65 4.31 3.79
C PHE A 73 9.32 5.66 3.99
N GLY A 74 8.87 6.71 3.30
CA GLY A 74 9.36 8.07 3.55
C GLY A 74 9.12 8.53 4.98
N GLN A 75 7.92 8.31 5.53
CA GLN A 75 7.60 8.59 6.93
C GLN A 75 8.48 7.80 7.89
N ASP A 76 8.64 6.50 7.66
CA ASP A 76 9.39 5.61 8.55
C ASP A 76 10.89 5.95 8.56
N PHE A 77 11.46 6.21 7.39
CA PHE A 77 12.85 6.66 7.28
C PHE A 77 13.08 8.00 8.00
N MET A 78 12.13 8.92 7.88
CA MET A 78 12.20 10.19 8.60
C MET A 78 12.06 10.00 10.11
N GLN A 79 11.22 9.09 10.57
CA GLN A 79 11.12 8.73 11.97
C GLN A 79 12.43 8.14 12.47
N TYR A 80 13.01 7.19 11.75
CA TYR A 80 14.30 6.57 12.10
C TYR A 80 15.41 7.61 12.27
N ILE A 81 15.56 8.54 11.33
CA ILE A 81 16.57 9.61 11.45
C ILE A 81 16.28 10.51 12.65
N SER A 82 15.01 10.87 12.86
CA SER A 82 14.59 11.71 13.99
C SER A 82 14.88 11.06 15.34
N ASP A 83 14.71 9.74 15.44
CA ASP A 83 15.00 8.98 16.66
C ASP A 83 16.50 8.96 16.99
N GLN A 84 17.36 9.03 15.96
CA GLN A 84 18.82 9.07 16.13
C GLN A 84 19.36 10.48 16.40
N THR A 85 18.74 11.51 15.83
CA THR A 85 19.33 12.86 15.77
C THR A 85 18.51 13.92 16.49
N GLY A 86 17.28 13.63 16.87
CA GLY A 86 16.38 14.51 17.58
C GLY A 86 15.23 15.06 16.73
N GLU A 87 14.21 15.55 17.41
CA GLU A 87 12.93 15.92 16.82
C GLU A 87 12.97 17.06 15.81
N MET A 88 13.88 17.99 15.96
CA MET A 88 13.96 19.21 15.15
C MET A 88 14.77 19.01 13.88
N VAL A 89 15.38 17.85 13.68
CA VAL A 89 16.28 17.56 12.56
C VAL A 89 15.68 17.87 11.19
N TRP A 90 14.39 17.62 10.99
CA TRP A 90 13.71 17.92 9.73
C TRP A 90 13.39 19.40 9.53
N THR A 91 13.25 20.15 10.61
CA THR A 91 13.20 21.62 10.56
C THR A 91 14.55 22.19 10.12
N ASP A 92 15.64 21.71 10.69
CA ASP A 92 16.99 22.10 10.33
C ASP A 92 17.34 21.71 8.89
N TRP A 93 16.88 20.52 8.45
CA TRP A 93 16.96 20.09 7.07
C TRP A 93 16.28 21.09 6.12
N ASN A 94 15.02 21.44 6.40
CA ASN A 94 14.26 22.35 5.57
C ASN A 94 14.90 23.75 5.51
N HIS A 95 15.39 24.27 6.63
CA HIS A 95 16.11 25.54 6.65
C HIS A 95 17.43 25.48 5.87
N THR A 96 18.16 24.37 5.93
CA THR A 96 19.43 24.19 5.22
C THR A 96 19.23 23.89 3.75
N TYR A 97 18.20 23.09 3.44
CA TYR A 97 17.88 22.67 2.08
C TYR A 97 17.15 23.77 1.28
N GLY A 98 16.21 24.49 1.93
CA GLY A 98 15.49 25.61 1.33
C GLY A 98 14.74 25.30 0.04
N GLY A 99 14.42 24.01 -0.22
CA GLY A 99 13.81 23.56 -1.48
C GLY A 99 14.74 23.61 -2.69
N GLY A 100 16.05 23.83 -2.49
CA GLY A 100 17.08 23.87 -3.54
C GLY A 100 17.53 22.48 -4.02
N ILE A 101 18.48 22.45 -4.95
CA ILE A 101 19.08 21.25 -5.48
C ILE A 101 20.55 21.20 -5.03
N PRO A 102 21.08 20.00 -4.76
CA PRO A 102 20.43 18.69 -4.63
C PRO A 102 20.03 18.41 -3.18
N TYR A 103 18.88 17.77 -2.99
CA TYR A 103 18.32 17.42 -1.67
C TYR A 103 19.25 16.53 -0.81
N LEU A 104 20.24 15.86 -1.41
CA LEU A 104 21.21 15.02 -0.71
C LEU A 104 22.30 15.82 0.03
N LEU A 105 22.63 17.03 -0.42
CA LEU A 105 23.77 17.79 0.10
C LEU A 105 23.65 18.19 1.58
N PRO A 106 22.48 18.58 2.09
CA PRO A 106 22.36 18.97 3.50
C PRO A 106 22.56 17.83 4.50
N ALA A 107 22.41 16.57 4.04
CA ALA A 107 22.37 15.41 4.92
C ALA A 107 23.56 15.36 5.89
N LYS A 108 24.79 15.44 5.38
CA LYS A 108 25.99 15.39 6.22
C LYS A 108 26.05 16.53 7.23
N LYS A 109 25.58 17.72 6.86
CA LYS A 109 25.56 18.89 7.73
C LYS A 109 24.51 18.78 8.83
N VAL A 110 23.33 18.25 8.48
CA VAL A 110 22.16 18.22 9.36
C VAL A 110 22.12 16.93 10.20
N PHE A 111 22.39 15.79 9.57
CA PHE A 111 22.31 14.47 10.23
C PHE A 111 23.66 13.97 10.75
N GLY A 112 24.77 14.66 10.43
CA GLY A 112 26.12 14.21 10.75
C GLY A 112 26.67 13.17 9.77
N GLU A 113 25.81 12.57 8.93
CA GLU A 113 26.14 11.52 7.98
C GLU A 113 25.46 11.75 6.63
N ARG A 114 25.95 11.10 5.55
CA ARG A 114 25.32 11.10 4.24
C ARG A 114 24.02 10.30 4.26
N LEU A 115 23.09 10.65 3.37
CA LEU A 115 21.78 9.98 3.32
C LEU A 115 21.86 8.48 2.96
N THR A 116 22.84 8.11 2.12
CA THR A 116 22.99 6.71 1.68
C THR A 116 23.37 5.74 2.80
N PRO A 117 24.38 6.01 3.63
CA PRO A 117 24.62 5.18 4.82
C PRO A 117 23.42 5.10 5.75
N LEU A 118 22.79 6.23 6.08
CA LEU A 118 21.59 6.26 6.93
C LEU A 118 20.44 5.41 6.36
N TYR A 119 20.31 5.37 5.04
CA TYR A 119 19.33 4.51 4.38
C TYR A 119 19.66 3.01 4.59
N PHE A 120 20.91 2.59 4.49
CA PHE A 120 21.29 1.21 4.72
C PHE A 120 21.14 0.80 6.19
N ASP A 121 21.54 1.67 7.13
CA ASP A 121 21.35 1.44 8.55
C ASP A 121 19.85 1.29 8.91
N TRP A 122 19.02 2.15 8.35
CA TRP A 122 17.56 2.03 8.49
C TRP A 122 16.99 0.74 7.88
N LYS A 123 17.44 0.35 6.69
CA LYS A 123 17.06 -0.92 6.06
C LYS A 123 17.42 -2.11 6.94
N ASP A 124 18.64 -2.13 7.48
CA ASP A 124 19.11 -3.20 8.35
C ASP A 124 18.31 -3.22 9.66
N HIS A 125 18.01 -2.06 10.23
CA HIS A 125 17.13 -1.92 11.39
C HIS A 125 15.74 -2.51 11.15
N LEU A 126 15.08 -2.19 10.02
CA LEU A 126 13.78 -2.76 9.68
C LEU A 126 13.86 -4.26 9.39
N THR A 127 14.92 -4.72 8.75
CA THR A 127 15.12 -6.15 8.49
C THR A 127 15.22 -6.91 9.80
N ALA A 128 16.07 -6.47 10.72
CA ALA A 128 16.21 -7.10 12.03
C ALA A 128 14.89 -7.09 12.83
N LYS A 129 14.15 -5.97 12.81
CA LYS A 129 12.82 -5.85 13.44
C LYS A 129 11.85 -6.90 12.92
N TYR A 130 11.70 -7.01 11.61
CA TYR A 130 10.67 -7.87 11.03
C TYR A 130 11.06 -9.34 10.98
N GLU A 131 12.34 -9.67 10.87
CA GLU A 131 12.82 -11.04 11.07
C GLU A 131 12.59 -11.53 12.50
N ALA A 132 12.81 -10.67 13.51
CA ALA A 132 12.50 -11.00 14.89
C ALA A 132 10.99 -11.21 15.12
N GLN A 133 10.14 -10.37 14.53
CA GLN A 133 8.69 -10.55 14.57
C GLN A 133 8.25 -11.86 13.91
N LYS A 134 8.81 -12.17 12.73
CA LYS A 134 8.55 -13.41 12.01
C LYS A 134 8.91 -14.62 12.87
N ALA A 135 10.12 -14.65 13.41
CA ALA A 135 10.57 -15.73 14.28
C ALA A 135 9.66 -15.93 15.50
N ALA A 136 9.20 -14.84 16.13
CA ALA A 136 8.29 -14.91 17.26
C ALA A 136 6.93 -15.50 16.88
N VAL A 137 6.35 -15.12 15.73
CA VAL A 137 5.08 -15.68 15.25
C VAL A 137 5.22 -17.15 14.87
N GLU A 138 6.32 -17.53 14.21
CA GLU A 138 6.60 -18.93 13.83
C GLU A 138 6.78 -19.83 15.05
N ALA A 139 7.37 -19.31 16.14
CA ALA A 139 7.54 -20.05 17.39
C ALA A 139 6.22 -20.38 18.08
N GLU A 140 5.18 -19.56 17.91
CA GLU A 140 3.82 -19.81 18.42
C GLU A 140 3.03 -20.82 17.56
N GLY A 141 3.55 -21.17 16.37
CA GLY A 141 2.92 -22.02 15.38
C GLY A 141 2.04 -21.26 14.39
N LEU A 142 2.12 -21.65 13.14
CA LEU A 142 1.32 -21.07 12.06
C LEU A 142 0.07 -21.89 11.84
N THR A 143 -1.06 -21.20 11.62
CA THR A 143 -2.30 -21.86 11.15
C THR A 143 -2.11 -22.33 9.72
N GLU A 144 -2.36 -23.61 9.48
CA GLU A 144 -2.39 -24.14 8.10
C GLU A 144 -3.55 -23.52 7.33
N PHE A 145 -3.29 -23.12 6.09
CA PHE A 145 -4.31 -22.60 5.20
C PHE A 145 -4.05 -23.03 3.76
N THR A 146 -5.10 -22.99 2.95
CA THR A 146 -5.02 -23.20 1.50
C THR A 146 -5.27 -21.87 0.79
N LEU A 147 -4.32 -21.43 -0.02
CA LEU A 147 -4.50 -20.23 -0.86
C LEU A 147 -5.46 -20.56 -2.00
N LEU A 148 -6.58 -19.84 -2.09
CA LEU A 148 -7.62 -20.04 -3.10
C LEU A 148 -7.48 -19.09 -4.30
N SER A 149 -6.77 -17.97 -4.13
CA SER A 149 -6.49 -17.01 -5.21
C SER A 149 -4.99 -17.02 -5.52
N ASP A 150 -4.65 -17.17 -6.79
CA ASP A 150 -3.27 -17.17 -7.25
C ASP A 150 -3.08 -16.10 -8.33
N GLY A 151 -2.00 -15.33 -8.22
CA GLY A 151 -1.55 -14.40 -9.26
C GLY A 151 -2.36 -13.11 -9.43
N VAL A 152 -3.16 -12.69 -8.45
CA VAL A 152 -3.87 -11.41 -8.47
C VAL A 152 -3.45 -10.51 -7.33
N ASP A 153 -3.31 -9.20 -7.62
CA ASP A 153 -2.71 -8.25 -6.68
C ASP A 153 -3.60 -7.93 -5.47
N TYR A 154 -4.89 -7.81 -5.68
CA TYR A 154 -5.83 -7.47 -4.61
C TYR A 154 -7.19 -8.14 -4.82
N CYS A 155 -7.62 -8.93 -3.84
CA CYS A 155 -8.94 -9.56 -3.81
C CYS A 155 -9.70 -9.19 -2.54
N GLY A 156 -11.03 -9.07 -2.64
CA GLY A 156 -11.91 -8.75 -1.52
C GLY A 156 -13.36 -9.15 -1.78
N GLY A 157 -14.24 -8.85 -0.82
CA GLY A 157 -15.67 -9.12 -0.94
C GLY A 157 -16.05 -10.60 -1.01
N VAL A 158 -15.20 -11.50 -0.50
CA VAL A 158 -15.41 -12.96 -0.59
C VAL A 158 -16.68 -13.37 0.11
N THR A 159 -17.60 -14.01 -0.61
CA THR A 159 -18.90 -14.46 -0.06
C THR A 159 -19.27 -15.83 -0.60
N PHE A 160 -19.63 -16.76 0.32
CA PHE A 160 -20.17 -18.06 -0.04
C PHE A 160 -21.62 -17.97 -0.51
N SER A 161 -21.98 -18.79 -1.52
CA SER A 161 -23.38 -19.04 -1.83
C SER A 161 -24.11 -19.70 -0.66
N PRO A 162 -25.45 -19.51 -0.51
CA PRO A 162 -26.21 -20.09 0.59
C PRO A 162 -26.08 -21.61 0.73
N ASP A 163 -25.83 -22.33 -0.36
CA ASP A 163 -25.61 -23.77 -0.38
C ASP A 163 -24.15 -24.19 -0.12
N GLY A 164 -23.24 -23.21 0.10
CA GLY A 164 -21.82 -23.43 0.35
C GLY A 164 -21.01 -23.94 -0.87
N LYS A 165 -21.64 -24.09 -2.04
CA LYS A 165 -20.99 -24.75 -3.19
C LYS A 165 -20.22 -23.78 -4.10
N LYS A 166 -20.39 -22.49 -3.91
CA LYS A 166 -19.74 -21.45 -4.72
C LYS A 166 -19.19 -20.35 -3.85
N LEU A 167 -18.13 -19.71 -4.37
CA LEU A 167 -17.56 -18.46 -3.88
C LEU A 167 -17.75 -17.41 -4.96
N VAL A 168 -18.10 -16.18 -4.59
CA VAL A 168 -17.94 -14.98 -5.43
C VAL A 168 -17.01 -14.03 -4.72
N TYR A 169 -16.15 -13.37 -5.48
CA TYR A 169 -15.18 -12.39 -4.98
C TYR A 169 -14.75 -11.44 -6.09
N SER A 170 -14.26 -10.29 -5.71
CA SER A 170 -13.68 -9.30 -6.63
C SER A 170 -12.17 -9.32 -6.54
N CYS A 171 -11.49 -9.31 -7.67
CA CYS A 171 -10.05 -9.09 -7.73
C CYS A 171 -9.72 -7.96 -8.69
N SER A 172 -8.74 -7.16 -8.34
CA SER A 172 -8.22 -6.08 -9.18
C SER A 172 -6.71 -6.18 -9.33
N ASP A 173 -6.26 -5.93 -10.55
CA ASP A 173 -4.86 -5.79 -10.92
C ASP A 173 -4.70 -4.43 -11.62
N PRO A 174 -3.73 -3.59 -11.24
CA PRO A 174 -3.50 -2.30 -11.90
C PRO A 174 -3.27 -2.38 -13.40
N ARG A 175 -2.87 -3.53 -13.93
CA ARG A 175 -2.61 -3.76 -15.36
C ARG A 175 -3.83 -4.23 -16.12
N THR A 176 -4.70 -5.03 -15.50
CA THR A 176 -5.85 -5.68 -16.16
C THR A 176 -7.19 -5.16 -15.68
N GLY A 177 -7.22 -4.35 -14.63
CA GLY A 177 -8.44 -3.80 -14.05
C GLY A 177 -9.10 -4.75 -13.04
N ALA A 178 -10.35 -4.43 -12.70
CA ALA A 178 -11.13 -5.17 -11.72
C ALA A 178 -12.10 -6.15 -12.39
N ASN A 179 -12.23 -7.35 -11.83
CA ASN A 179 -13.13 -8.38 -12.32
C ASN A 179 -13.83 -9.07 -11.14
N VAL A 180 -15.04 -9.57 -11.38
CA VAL A 180 -15.73 -10.46 -10.44
C VAL A 180 -15.45 -11.90 -10.83
N TRP A 181 -14.99 -12.66 -9.88
CA TRP A 181 -14.64 -14.07 -10.02
C TRP A 181 -15.66 -14.96 -9.32
N ILE A 182 -15.85 -16.14 -9.87
CA ILE A 182 -16.61 -17.22 -9.25
C ILE A 182 -15.75 -18.47 -9.21
N ALA A 183 -15.84 -19.21 -8.10
CA ALA A 183 -15.16 -20.48 -7.89
C ALA A 183 -16.11 -21.50 -7.23
N ARG A 184 -15.69 -22.76 -7.15
CA ARG A 184 -16.34 -23.74 -6.27
C ARG A 184 -16.11 -23.35 -4.81
N GLY A 185 -16.90 -23.87 -3.89
CA GLY A 185 -16.79 -23.61 -2.46
C GLY A 185 -15.43 -24.04 -1.85
N ASP A 186 -14.73 -24.96 -2.50
CA ASP A 186 -13.35 -25.37 -2.16
C ASP A 186 -12.26 -24.48 -2.81
N GLY A 187 -12.67 -23.44 -3.51
CA GLY A 187 -11.78 -22.51 -4.22
C GLY A 187 -11.31 -22.98 -5.59
N THR A 188 -11.60 -24.21 -5.99
CA THR A 188 -11.18 -24.73 -7.30
C THR A 188 -12.03 -24.19 -8.43
N GLY A 189 -11.50 -24.22 -9.66
CA GLY A 189 -12.22 -23.84 -10.87
C GLY A 189 -12.61 -22.36 -10.92
N ALA A 190 -11.79 -21.50 -10.35
CA ALA A 190 -11.97 -20.06 -10.41
C ALA A 190 -11.96 -19.55 -11.85
N LYS A 191 -12.91 -18.68 -12.17
CA LYS A 191 -13.02 -18.02 -13.48
C LYS A 191 -13.61 -16.63 -13.32
N ILE A 192 -13.32 -15.78 -14.29
CA ILE A 192 -14.00 -14.48 -14.39
C ILE A 192 -15.45 -14.72 -14.77
N GLU A 193 -16.34 -14.18 -14.00
CA GLU A 193 -17.80 -14.22 -14.23
C GLU A 193 -18.31 -12.88 -14.76
N ILE A 194 -17.70 -11.74 -14.34
CA ILE A 194 -18.02 -10.40 -14.84
C ILE A 194 -16.71 -9.66 -15.06
N GLU A 195 -16.48 -9.23 -16.29
CA GLU A 195 -15.31 -8.44 -16.66
C GLU A 195 -15.54 -6.95 -16.39
N GLY A 196 -14.48 -6.24 -15.99
CA GLY A 196 -14.46 -4.78 -15.87
C GLY A 196 -15.32 -4.23 -14.74
N ALA A 197 -15.76 -5.06 -13.79
CA ALA A 197 -16.57 -4.64 -12.66
C ALA A 197 -15.72 -4.47 -11.40
N TYR A 198 -15.72 -3.28 -10.85
CA TYR A 198 -15.15 -2.97 -9.52
C TYR A 198 -16.26 -3.19 -8.48
N ALA A 199 -16.33 -4.38 -7.92
CA ALA A 199 -17.38 -4.79 -6.99
C ALA A 199 -16.83 -5.03 -5.59
N ASP A 200 -17.46 -4.45 -4.58
CA ASP A 200 -17.00 -4.56 -3.20
C ASP A 200 -17.89 -5.44 -2.33
N ASP A 201 -19.20 -5.45 -2.58
CA ASP A 201 -20.18 -6.17 -1.78
C ASP A 201 -20.99 -7.14 -2.63
N PHE A 202 -21.22 -8.34 -2.10
CA PHE A 202 -22.02 -9.36 -2.76
C PHE A 202 -23.14 -9.86 -1.85
N SER A 203 -24.34 -10.01 -2.39
CA SER A 203 -25.49 -10.58 -1.69
C SER A 203 -26.15 -11.65 -2.57
N TRP A 204 -26.07 -12.88 -2.14
CA TRP A 204 -26.62 -14.02 -2.87
C TRP A 204 -28.14 -14.11 -2.75
N ARG A 205 -28.77 -14.49 -3.87
CA ARG A 205 -30.14 -14.98 -3.82
C ARG A 205 -30.19 -16.36 -3.14
N ALA A 206 -31.25 -16.63 -2.39
CA ALA A 206 -31.38 -17.84 -1.57
C ALA A 206 -31.22 -19.17 -2.33
N ASP A 207 -31.49 -19.19 -3.63
CA ASP A 207 -31.34 -20.38 -4.48
C ASP A 207 -29.91 -20.59 -5.04
N SER A 208 -28.94 -19.77 -4.63
CA SER A 208 -27.53 -19.87 -5.05
C SER A 208 -27.30 -19.74 -6.58
N ARG A 209 -28.26 -19.14 -7.34
CA ARG A 209 -28.17 -19.00 -8.79
C ARG A 209 -27.91 -17.59 -9.27
N ALA A 210 -27.96 -16.63 -8.38
CA ALA A 210 -27.75 -15.22 -8.70
C ALA A 210 -27.25 -14.46 -7.47
N PHE A 211 -26.67 -13.31 -7.69
CA PHE A 211 -26.26 -12.37 -6.63
C PHE A 211 -26.47 -10.93 -7.07
N ALA A 212 -26.68 -10.06 -6.10
CA ALA A 212 -26.56 -8.62 -6.27
C ALA A 212 -25.14 -8.18 -5.86
N TYR A 213 -24.64 -7.13 -6.47
CA TYR A 213 -23.37 -6.52 -6.14
C TYR A 213 -23.41 -5.01 -6.35
N SER A 214 -22.63 -4.27 -5.58
CA SER A 214 -22.39 -2.86 -5.83
C SER A 214 -21.23 -2.68 -6.80
N SER A 215 -21.36 -1.77 -7.73
CA SER A 215 -20.26 -1.43 -8.64
C SER A 215 -20.33 0.01 -9.09
N ARG A 216 -19.17 0.57 -9.33
CA ARG A 216 -18.99 1.97 -9.68
C ARG A 216 -19.35 2.20 -11.15
N ARG A 217 -20.16 3.23 -11.40
CA ARG A 217 -20.53 3.68 -12.76
C ARG A 217 -20.06 5.12 -12.98
N VAL A 218 -19.44 5.35 -14.13
CA VAL A 218 -19.07 6.69 -14.59
C VAL A 218 -20.24 7.34 -15.28
N VAL A 219 -20.66 8.53 -14.78
CA VAL A 219 -21.73 9.34 -15.37
C VAL A 219 -21.14 10.68 -15.83
N ASN A 220 -21.53 11.13 -17.02
CA ASN A 220 -21.07 12.40 -17.59
C ASN A 220 -19.53 12.59 -17.56
N ARG A 221 -18.77 11.51 -17.75
CA ARG A 221 -17.31 11.45 -17.81
C ARG A 221 -16.57 11.70 -16.50
N PHE A 222 -17.20 12.30 -15.49
CA PHE A 222 -16.51 12.77 -14.28
C PHE A 222 -17.15 12.33 -12.97
N ASN A 223 -18.44 12.01 -12.98
CA ASN A 223 -19.17 11.65 -11.77
C ASN A 223 -19.12 10.12 -11.61
N LEU A 224 -18.74 9.67 -10.41
CA LEU A 224 -18.76 8.27 -10.04
C LEU A 224 -19.94 8.04 -9.10
N TYR A 225 -20.79 7.08 -9.44
CA TYR A 225 -21.89 6.63 -8.61
C TYR A 225 -21.76 5.12 -8.39
N ASP A 226 -22.06 4.69 -7.18
CA ASP A 226 -22.17 3.27 -6.88
C ASP A 226 -23.63 2.87 -7.10
N ASP A 227 -23.82 1.97 -8.08
CA ASP A 227 -25.13 1.39 -8.41
C ASP A 227 -25.18 -0.07 -7.95
N VAL A 228 -26.37 -0.59 -7.71
CA VAL A 228 -26.59 -2.00 -7.39
C VAL A 228 -26.99 -2.74 -8.66
N TYR A 229 -26.27 -3.80 -8.96
CA TYR A 229 -26.50 -4.68 -10.10
C TYR A 229 -26.97 -6.06 -9.63
N PHE A 230 -27.70 -6.73 -10.51
CA PHE A 230 -28.12 -8.11 -10.29
C PHE A 230 -27.59 -9.00 -11.41
N HIS A 231 -26.88 -10.06 -11.04
CA HIS A 231 -26.28 -10.99 -11.98
C HIS A 231 -26.79 -12.41 -11.78
N THR A 232 -27.18 -13.07 -12.88
CA THR A 232 -27.52 -14.50 -12.88
C THR A 232 -26.35 -15.28 -13.44
N ILE A 233 -25.85 -16.25 -12.68
CA ILE A 233 -24.65 -17.01 -13.02
C ILE A 233 -24.81 -17.71 -14.38
N GLY A 234 -23.80 -17.54 -15.24
CA GLY A 234 -23.73 -18.17 -16.56
C GLY A 234 -24.61 -17.50 -17.62
N LYS A 235 -25.00 -16.25 -17.42
CA LYS A 235 -25.77 -15.49 -18.44
C LYS A 235 -24.98 -14.28 -18.93
#